data_5c6398cafcb3e093c011dbfe53b48bb6
#
_entry.id   5c6398cafcb3e093c011dbfe53b48bb6
#
_cell.length_a   1.000
_cell.length_b   1.000
_cell.length_c   1.000
_cell.angle_alpha   90.00
_cell.angle_beta   90.00
_cell.angle_gamma   90.00
#
_symmetry.space_group_name_H-M   'P 1'
#
loop_
_entity.id
_entity.type
_entity.pdbx_description
1 polymer ?
#
loop_
_entity_poly.entity_id
_entity_poly.type
_entity_poly.pdbx_seq_one_letter_code
_entity_poly.pdbx_strand_id
1 'polypeptide(L)'
;MALRVKFVFTCLTSCVFLAFIHLTPGLAQSKWSTPAQVEGPYYPRTKPKEVDSNLLDFLGRGWPDGEPLQLKGRVFDQKGVLIEGARVEIWQNDNNGIYNHHKAPNREKFDRRFQGFGSFITKKDGRYNFITLVPVPDHKRPPHIHVKIFRGQKEILTTQLYIKDHPENNRDGLLSLMLYPGQHKLLIELKDAVIKPGLRGKLGIYDFVLSKNF
;
A
#
# COMPACT_ATOMS: atom_id res chain seq x y z
N MET A 1 31.49 79.00 -42.87
CA MET A 1 31.74 78.62 -41.47
C MET A 1 30.80 77.47 -41.14
N ALA A 2 31.29 76.25 -41.27
CA ALA A 2 30.47 75.02 -41.18
C ALA A 2 30.79 74.32 -39.87
N LEU A 3 29.74 74.16 -39.03
CA LEU A 3 29.81 73.53 -37.72
C LEU A 3 29.60 72.00 -37.93
N ARG A 4 30.66 71.19 -37.64
CA ARG A 4 30.56 69.75 -37.66
C ARG A 4 30.09 69.23 -36.29
N VAL A 5 28.90 68.67 -36.21
CA VAL A 5 28.40 67.92 -35.04
C VAL A 5 28.90 66.49 -35.13
N LYS A 6 29.68 66.03 -34.12
CA LYS A 6 30.09 64.63 -33.96
C LYS A 6 29.04 63.90 -33.14
N PHE A 7 28.40 62.92 -33.72
CA PHE A 7 27.57 61.93 -33.00
C PHE A 7 28.47 60.85 -32.36
N VAL A 8 28.42 60.75 -31.07
CA VAL A 8 29.04 59.63 -30.32
C VAL A 8 27.98 58.56 -30.12
N PHE A 9 28.17 57.41 -30.77
CA PHE A 9 27.36 56.23 -30.55
C PHE A 9 27.90 55.47 -29.30
N THR A 10 27.18 55.51 -28.22
CA THR A 10 27.47 54.66 -27.03
C THR A 10 26.78 53.31 -27.22
N CYS A 11 27.57 52.27 -27.46
CA CYS A 11 27.09 50.90 -27.56
C CYS A 11 26.91 50.35 -26.12
N LEU A 12 25.64 50.23 -25.64
CA LEU A 12 25.35 49.53 -24.41
C LEU A 12 25.28 48.01 -24.72
N THR A 13 26.33 47.29 -24.38
CA THR A 13 26.34 45.84 -24.33
C THR A 13 25.60 45.36 -23.08
N SER A 14 24.35 44.92 -23.25
CA SER A 14 23.55 44.30 -22.18
C SER A 14 24.03 42.86 -21.99
N CYS A 15 24.79 42.60 -20.92
CA CYS A 15 25.14 41.26 -20.48
C CYS A 15 23.92 40.62 -19.80
N VAL A 16 23.23 39.73 -20.53
CA VAL A 16 22.21 38.87 -19.95
C VAL A 16 22.92 37.78 -19.17
N PHE A 17 22.94 37.89 -17.85
CA PHE A 17 23.33 36.79 -16.96
C PHE A 17 22.21 35.75 -16.93
N LEU A 18 22.36 34.64 -17.66
CA LEU A 18 21.56 33.45 -17.51
C LEU A 18 21.95 32.78 -16.16
N ALA A 19 21.16 33.03 -15.12
CA ALA A 19 21.28 32.28 -13.87
C ALA A 19 20.83 30.82 -14.12
N PHE A 20 21.79 29.91 -14.27
CA PHE A 20 21.51 28.49 -14.19
C PHE A 20 21.10 28.14 -12.75
N ILE A 21 19.81 28.01 -12.53
CA ILE A 21 19.28 27.41 -11.29
C ILE A 21 19.68 25.95 -11.33
N HIS A 22 20.77 25.60 -10.65
CA HIS A 22 21.10 24.21 -10.36
C HIS A 22 20.04 23.71 -9.37
N LEU A 23 19.02 23.00 -9.87
CA LEU A 23 18.20 22.14 -9.03
C LEU A 23 19.13 21.06 -8.45
N THR A 24 19.67 21.32 -7.26
CA THR A 24 20.27 20.26 -6.45
C THR A 24 19.16 19.25 -6.17
N PRO A 25 19.33 17.95 -6.54
CA PRO A 25 18.38 16.95 -6.12
C PRO A 25 18.36 16.96 -4.60
N GLY A 26 17.21 17.41 -4.04
CA GLY A 26 17.02 17.43 -2.59
C GLY A 26 17.36 16.04 -2.07
N LEU A 27 18.23 15.96 -1.07
CA LEU A 27 18.56 14.72 -0.38
C LEU A 27 17.23 14.10 0.06
N ALA A 28 16.84 13.00 -0.57
CA ALA A 28 15.62 12.30 -0.25
C ALA A 28 15.68 11.93 1.23
N GLN A 29 14.81 12.58 2.04
CA GLN A 29 14.75 12.32 3.47
C GLN A 29 14.45 10.84 3.65
N SER A 30 15.30 10.15 4.42
CA SER A 30 15.12 8.72 4.72
C SER A 30 13.73 8.49 5.30
N LYS A 31 12.91 7.72 4.60
CA LYS A 31 11.57 7.34 5.08
C LYS A 31 11.71 6.32 6.21
N TRP A 32 10.83 6.41 7.20
CA TRP A 32 10.71 5.38 8.21
C TRP A 32 10.23 4.08 7.56
N SER A 33 10.84 2.95 7.90
CA SER A 33 10.37 1.65 7.44
C SER A 33 8.96 1.36 7.93
N THR A 34 8.17 0.67 7.12
CA THR A 34 6.91 0.08 7.56
C THR A 34 7.18 -0.88 8.72
N PRO A 35 6.50 -0.73 9.87
CA PRO A 35 6.68 -1.62 11.00
C PRO A 35 6.35 -3.06 10.63
N ALA A 36 7.19 -4.01 11.05
CA ALA A 36 6.90 -5.43 10.93
C ALA A 36 5.95 -5.88 12.05
N GLN A 37 5.15 -6.90 11.74
CA GLN A 37 4.31 -7.60 12.72
C GLN A 37 4.38 -9.11 12.50
N VAL A 38 3.83 -9.88 13.43
CA VAL A 38 3.77 -11.34 13.32
C VAL A 38 2.86 -11.78 12.18
N GLU A 39 3.19 -12.90 11.54
CA GLU A 39 2.41 -13.50 10.44
C GLU A 39 0.98 -13.89 10.89
N GLY A 40 0.84 -14.31 12.12
CA GLY A 40 -0.38 -14.95 12.59
C GLY A 40 -0.55 -16.39 12.07
N PRO A 41 -1.64 -17.07 12.47
CA PRO A 41 -1.80 -18.51 12.22
C PRO A 41 -2.40 -18.87 10.85
N TYR A 42 -2.88 -17.89 10.07
CA TYR A 42 -3.75 -18.12 8.91
C TYR A 42 -3.11 -17.81 7.55
N TYR A 43 -1.78 -17.65 7.49
CA TYR A 43 -1.10 -17.52 6.21
C TYR A 43 -1.21 -18.83 5.41
N PRO A 44 -1.75 -18.81 4.16
CA PRO A 44 -2.00 -20.01 3.40
C PRO A 44 -0.69 -20.68 2.95
N ARG A 45 -0.40 -21.87 3.50
CA ARG A 45 0.76 -22.68 3.11
C ARG A 45 0.59 -23.26 1.70
N THR A 46 -0.64 -23.59 1.35
CA THR A 46 -1.02 -23.95 -0.02
C THR A 46 -1.79 -22.80 -0.62
N LYS A 47 -1.22 -22.21 -1.67
CA LYS A 47 -1.85 -21.07 -2.34
C LYS A 47 -3.11 -21.52 -3.08
N PRO A 48 -4.14 -20.66 -3.22
CA PRO A 48 -5.26 -20.89 -4.10
C PRO A 48 -4.82 -21.22 -5.54
N LYS A 49 -5.68 -21.87 -6.31
CA LYS A 49 -5.40 -22.17 -7.74
C LYS A 49 -5.28 -20.89 -8.56
N GLU A 50 -6.14 -19.92 -8.29
CA GLU A 50 -6.05 -18.57 -8.81
C GLU A 50 -5.41 -17.68 -7.75
N VAL A 51 -4.38 -16.94 -8.16
CA VAL A 51 -3.69 -15.98 -7.31
C VAL A 51 -3.51 -14.72 -8.13
N ASP A 52 -4.47 -13.84 -8.00
CA ASP A 52 -4.44 -12.52 -8.61
C ASP A 52 -4.67 -11.43 -7.57
N SER A 53 -4.96 -10.23 -8.01
CA SER A 53 -5.22 -9.07 -7.14
C SER A 53 -6.70 -8.71 -7.02
N ASN A 54 -7.60 -9.49 -7.62
CA ASN A 54 -9.05 -9.30 -7.51
C ASN A 54 -9.71 -10.43 -6.70
N LEU A 55 -9.76 -10.25 -5.38
CA LEU A 55 -10.25 -11.28 -4.46
C LEU A 55 -11.78 -11.43 -4.47
N LEU A 56 -12.51 -10.56 -5.21
CA LEU A 56 -13.99 -10.57 -5.26
C LEU A 56 -14.58 -11.36 -6.41
N ASP A 57 -13.76 -11.75 -7.38
CA ASP A 57 -14.24 -12.53 -8.56
C ASP A 57 -13.53 -13.87 -8.60
N PHE A 58 -13.78 -14.67 -7.57
CA PHE A 58 -13.09 -15.95 -7.41
C PHE A 58 -13.79 -17.05 -8.19
N LEU A 59 -13.15 -17.53 -9.26
CA LEU A 59 -13.62 -18.62 -10.11
C LEU A 59 -15.02 -18.39 -10.71
N GLY A 60 -15.42 -17.15 -10.95
CA GLY A 60 -16.75 -16.83 -11.51
C GLY A 60 -17.94 -17.24 -10.64
N ARG A 61 -17.74 -17.38 -9.33
CA ARG A 61 -18.77 -17.82 -8.36
C ARG A 61 -19.73 -16.71 -7.94
N GLY A 62 -19.63 -15.55 -8.54
CA GLY A 62 -20.38 -14.37 -8.13
C GLY A 62 -19.67 -13.59 -7.02
N TRP A 63 -20.31 -12.51 -6.57
CA TRP A 63 -19.74 -11.60 -5.61
C TRP A 63 -19.90 -12.12 -4.18
N PRO A 64 -18.87 -12.05 -3.34
CA PRO A 64 -18.99 -12.34 -1.92
C PRO A 64 -19.81 -11.28 -1.20
N ASP A 65 -20.35 -11.63 -0.04
CA ASP A 65 -20.97 -10.66 0.86
C ASP A 65 -19.90 -9.74 1.46
N GLY A 66 -20.26 -8.49 1.73
CA GLY A 66 -19.37 -7.50 2.34
C GLY A 66 -19.18 -6.24 1.49
N GLU A 67 -18.52 -5.25 2.07
CA GLU A 67 -18.25 -3.97 1.42
C GLU A 67 -16.96 -4.06 0.58
N PRO A 68 -17.00 -3.75 -0.72
CA PRO A 68 -15.81 -3.77 -1.57
C PRO A 68 -14.77 -2.74 -1.12
N LEU A 69 -13.49 -3.10 -1.19
CA LEU A 69 -12.34 -2.26 -0.90
C LEU A 69 -11.35 -2.31 -2.05
N GLN A 70 -10.98 -1.16 -2.58
CA GLN A 70 -9.76 -1.00 -3.35
C GLN A 70 -8.62 -0.63 -2.41
N LEU A 71 -7.65 -1.52 -2.23
CA LEU A 71 -6.41 -1.26 -1.50
C LEU A 71 -5.27 -1.05 -2.50
N LYS A 72 -4.69 0.15 -2.54
CA LYS A 72 -3.59 0.46 -3.46
C LYS A 72 -2.52 1.33 -2.81
N GLY A 73 -1.36 1.40 -3.44
CA GLY A 73 -0.23 2.22 -3.01
C GLY A 73 1.02 1.87 -3.77
N ARG A 74 2.16 2.16 -3.19
CA ARG A 74 3.49 1.92 -3.77
C ARG A 74 4.41 1.24 -2.77
N VAL A 75 5.43 0.60 -3.30
CA VAL A 75 6.52 0.02 -2.49
C VAL A 75 7.79 0.82 -2.75
N PHE A 76 8.41 1.30 -1.66
CA PHE A 76 9.63 2.10 -1.67
C PHE A 76 10.72 1.46 -0.83
N ASP A 77 11.96 1.82 -1.09
CA ASP A 77 13.03 1.70 -0.11
C ASP A 77 13.07 2.92 0.83
N GLN A 78 13.94 2.90 1.84
CA GLN A 78 14.11 4.01 2.78
C GLN A 78 14.65 5.30 2.14
N LYS A 79 15.25 5.22 0.96
CA LYS A 79 15.71 6.40 0.19
C LYS A 79 14.59 7.00 -0.66
N GLY A 80 13.39 6.39 -0.65
CA GLY A 80 12.26 6.82 -1.45
C GLY A 80 12.30 6.33 -2.91
N VAL A 81 13.18 5.38 -3.22
CA VAL A 81 13.26 4.76 -4.54
C VAL A 81 12.14 3.73 -4.68
N LEU A 82 11.43 3.78 -5.79
CA LEU A 82 10.37 2.82 -6.13
C LEU A 82 10.95 1.44 -6.38
N ILE A 83 10.29 0.40 -5.87
CA ILE A 83 10.75 -0.98 -5.99
C ILE A 83 9.94 -1.71 -7.05
N GLU A 84 10.60 -2.07 -8.16
CA GLU A 84 10.08 -2.96 -9.18
C GLU A 84 10.28 -4.42 -8.76
N GLY A 85 9.34 -5.29 -9.14
CA GLY A 85 9.43 -6.74 -8.91
C GLY A 85 9.19 -7.17 -7.46
N ALA A 86 8.73 -6.27 -6.59
CA ALA A 86 8.27 -6.65 -5.26
C ALA A 86 6.94 -7.41 -5.39
N ARG A 87 6.88 -8.64 -4.86
CA ARG A 87 5.64 -9.40 -4.75
C ARG A 87 4.98 -9.05 -3.43
N VAL A 88 3.85 -8.36 -3.53
CA VAL A 88 2.97 -8.02 -2.42
C VAL A 88 1.89 -9.09 -2.32
N GLU A 89 1.75 -9.72 -1.17
CA GLU A 89 0.70 -10.70 -0.88
C GLU A 89 -0.17 -10.15 0.24
N ILE A 90 -1.49 -10.32 0.11
CA ILE A 90 -2.44 -10.02 1.17
C ILE A 90 -3.27 -11.24 1.51
N TRP A 91 -3.69 -11.36 2.77
CA TRP A 91 -4.70 -12.33 3.19
C TRP A 91 -5.53 -11.76 4.33
N GLN A 92 -6.78 -12.12 4.36
CA GLN A 92 -7.74 -11.63 5.34
C GLN A 92 -8.93 -12.58 5.50
N ASN A 93 -9.75 -12.32 6.51
CA ASN A 93 -11.04 -12.97 6.71
C ASN A 93 -12.09 -12.50 5.67
N ASP A 94 -13.16 -13.29 5.52
CA ASP A 94 -14.36 -12.90 4.79
C ASP A 94 -15.27 -11.98 5.64
N ASN A 95 -16.44 -11.63 5.11
CA ASN A 95 -17.43 -10.80 5.84
C ASN A 95 -18.05 -11.45 7.07
N ASN A 96 -17.77 -12.75 7.33
CA ASN A 96 -18.17 -13.46 8.53
C ASN A 96 -17.05 -13.54 9.58
N GLY A 97 -15.90 -12.90 9.34
CA GLY A 97 -14.72 -12.96 10.20
C GLY A 97 -13.95 -14.29 10.10
N ILE A 98 -14.12 -15.05 9.01
CA ILE A 98 -13.58 -16.40 8.85
C ILE A 98 -12.47 -16.40 7.81
N TYR A 99 -11.34 -17.06 8.11
CA TYR A 99 -10.23 -17.25 7.17
C TYR A 99 -10.39 -18.54 6.35
N ASN A 100 -10.02 -18.50 5.08
CA ASN A 100 -9.90 -19.72 4.26
C ASN A 100 -8.63 -20.52 4.64
N HIS A 101 -8.57 -20.98 5.87
CA HIS A 101 -7.40 -21.69 6.39
C HIS A 101 -7.82 -22.91 7.23
N HIS A 102 -7.09 -24.04 7.11
CA HIS A 102 -7.45 -25.30 7.78
C HIS A 102 -7.47 -25.19 9.32
N LYS A 103 -6.76 -24.22 9.90
CA LYS A 103 -6.77 -23.96 11.35
C LYS A 103 -7.84 -22.93 11.77
N ALA A 104 -8.53 -22.30 10.82
CA ALA A 104 -9.56 -21.32 11.16
C ALA A 104 -10.79 -22.02 11.76
N PRO A 105 -11.32 -21.55 12.88
CA PRO A 105 -12.57 -22.05 13.40
C PRO A 105 -13.71 -21.74 12.43
N ASN A 106 -14.68 -22.63 12.33
CA ASN A 106 -15.84 -22.52 11.45
C ASN A 106 -15.49 -22.35 9.94
N ARG A 107 -14.35 -22.87 9.51
CA ARG A 107 -13.89 -22.75 8.12
C ARG A 107 -14.92 -23.23 7.09
N GLU A 108 -15.77 -24.17 7.45
CA GLU A 108 -16.86 -24.66 6.60
C GLU A 108 -17.87 -23.58 6.20
N LYS A 109 -17.97 -22.50 7.01
CA LYS A 109 -18.82 -21.32 6.79
C LYS A 109 -18.14 -20.20 6.02
N PHE A 110 -16.85 -20.34 5.66
CA PHE A 110 -16.13 -19.35 4.85
C PHE A 110 -16.86 -19.13 3.52
N ASP A 111 -17.05 -17.87 3.13
CA ASP A 111 -17.68 -17.54 1.85
C ASP A 111 -16.75 -17.91 0.69
N ARG A 112 -17.08 -18.99 -0.01
CA ARG A 112 -16.30 -19.54 -1.12
C ARG A 112 -16.30 -18.66 -2.39
N ARG A 113 -17.08 -17.57 -2.40
CA ARG A 113 -17.05 -16.55 -3.44
C ARG A 113 -15.89 -15.59 -3.24
N PHE A 114 -15.36 -15.52 -2.02
CA PHE A 114 -14.21 -14.69 -1.67
C PHE A 114 -12.91 -15.49 -1.78
N GLN A 115 -11.89 -14.92 -2.43
CA GLN A 115 -10.59 -15.60 -2.60
C GLN A 115 -9.81 -15.69 -1.28
N GLY A 116 -9.90 -14.68 -0.43
CA GLY A 116 -9.26 -14.61 0.88
C GLY A 116 -7.75 -14.42 0.87
N PHE A 117 -7.09 -14.54 -0.26
CA PHE A 117 -5.66 -14.36 -0.49
C PHE A 117 -5.42 -13.80 -1.89
N GLY A 118 -4.52 -12.83 -2.03
CA GLY A 118 -4.16 -12.26 -3.32
C GLY A 118 -2.69 -11.92 -3.40
N SER A 119 -2.19 -11.76 -4.64
CA SER A 119 -0.80 -11.39 -4.91
C SER A 119 -0.70 -10.40 -6.06
N PHE A 120 0.24 -9.47 -5.94
CA PHE A 120 0.55 -8.48 -6.97
C PHE A 120 2.07 -8.28 -7.07
N ILE A 121 2.59 -8.24 -8.31
CA ILE A 121 4.01 -7.93 -8.55
C ILE A 121 4.11 -6.48 -9.02
N THR A 122 4.84 -5.64 -8.27
CA THR A 122 5.01 -4.23 -8.62
C THR A 122 5.79 -4.06 -9.93
N LYS A 123 5.37 -3.07 -10.72
CA LYS A 123 6.05 -2.64 -11.95
C LYS A 123 7.05 -1.51 -11.65
N LYS A 124 7.67 -0.92 -12.67
CA LYS A 124 8.65 0.18 -12.57
C LYS A 124 8.18 1.37 -11.73
N ASP A 125 6.88 1.60 -11.66
CA ASP A 125 6.25 2.66 -10.86
C ASP A 125 6.03 2.27 -9.39
N GLY A 126 6.47 1.08 -8.98
CA GLY A 126 6.35 0.54 -7.63
C GLY A 126 4.92 0.29 -7.16
N ARG A 127 3.91 0.48 -8.03
CA ARG A 127 2.48 0.42 -7.65
C ARG A 127 2.02 -1.02 -7.43
N TYR A 128 1.12 -1.16 -6.47
CA TYR A 128 0.27 -2.33 -6.29
C TYR A 128 -1.21 -1.90 -6.21
N ASN A 129 -2.12 -2.83 -6.51
CA ASN A 129 -3.56 -2.61 -6.45
C ASN A 129 -4.28 -3.92 -6.21
N PHE A 130 -5.12 -3.97 -5.17
CA PHE A 130 -6.01 -5.08 -4.87
C PHE A 130 -7.46 -4.62 -4.86
N ILE A 131 -8.36 -5.49 -5.29
CA ILE A 131 -9.79 -5.40 -5.06
C ILE A 131 -10.14 -6.49 -4.06
N THR A 132 -10.60 -6.11 -2.89
CA THR A 132 -10.91 -7.01 -1.78
C THR A 132 -12.15 -6.55 -1.01
N LEU A 133 -12.39 -7.06 0.17
CA LEU A 133 -13.43 -6.59 1.09
C LEU A 133 -12.83 -5.69 2.17
N VAL A 134 -13.63 -4.75 2.68
CA VAL A 134 -13.33 -4.14 3.97
C VAL A 134 -13.30 -5.28 5.01
N PRO A 135 -12.16 -5.48 5.72
CA PRO A 135 -12.07 -6.55 6.71
C PRO A 135 -13.04 -6.28 7.87
N VAL A 136 -13.50 -7.34 8.49
CA VAL A 136 -14.31 -7.27 9.70
C VAL A 136 -13.52 -7.78 10.92
N PRO A 137 -13.93 -7.49 12.16
CA PRO A 137 -13.29 -8.06 13.33
C PRO A 137 -13.24 -9.59 13.28
N ASP A 138 -12.15 -10.20 13.73
CA ASP A 138 -12.09 -11.62 14.01
C ASP A 138 -12.00 -11.85 15.52
N HIS A 139 -12.95 -12.62 16.06
CA HIS A 139 -13.04 -13.03 17.47
C HIS A 139 -12.59 -12.00 18.53
N LYS A 140 -11.32 -11.57 18.51
CA LYS A 140 -10.72 -10.70 19.55
C LYS A 140 -9.88 -9.56 18.95
N ARG A 141 -9.81 -9.46 17.63
CA ARG A 141 -8.95 -8.51 16.96
C ARG A 141 -9.74 -7.53 16.09
N PRO A 142 -9.31 -6.26 16.01
CA PRO A 142 -9.93 -5.29 15.12
C PRO A 142 -9.81 -5.72 13.64
N PRO A 143 -10.59 -5.12 12.75
CA PRO A 143 -10.46 -5.35 11.32
C PRO A 143 -9.03 -5.12 10.83
N HIS A 144 -8.45 -6.11 10.16
CA HIS A 144 -7.10 -6.00 9.65
C HIS A 144 -6.89 -6.83 8.37
N ILE A 145 -5.91 -6.39 7.57
CA ILE A 145 -5.43 -7.08 6.37
C ILE A 145 -3.98 -7.46 6.62
N HIS A 146 -3.67 -8.72 6.56
CA HIS A 146 -2.29 -9.20 6.61
C HIS A 146 -1.57 -8.93 5.30
N VAL A 147 -0.27 -8.63 5.38
CA VAL A 147 0.56 -8.33 4.23
C VAL A 147 1.91 -9.03 4.34
N LYS A 148 2.37 -9.61 3.24
CA LYS A 148 3.77 -10.01 3.05
C LYS A 148 4.34 -9.37 1.78
N ILE A 149 5.60 -8.98 1.86
CA ILE A 149 6.32 -8.47 0.70
C ILE A 149 7.60 -9.27 0.52
N PHE A 150 7.79 -9.73 -0.71
CA PHE A 150 8.96 -10.52 -1.12
C PHE A 150 9.74 -9.81 -2.21
N ARG A 151 11.04 -10.06 -2.25
CA ARG A 151 11.88 -9.78 -3.42
C ARG A 151 12.49 -11.09 -3.90
N GLY A 152 12.06 -11.54 -5.08
CA GLY A 152 12.30 -12.91 -5.50
C GLY A 152 11.66 -13.90 -4.51
N GLN A 153 12.46 -14.79 -3.92
CA GLN A 153 11.99 -15.74 -2.92
C GLN A 153 12.20 -15.25 -1.47
N LYS A 154 12.93 -14.16 -1.28
CA LYS A 154 13.24 -13.64 0.06
C LYS A 154 12.06 -12.82 0.58
N GLU A 155 11.54 -13.18 1.76
CA GLU A 155 10.61 -12.37 2.53
C GLU A 155 11.33 -11.14 3.10
N ILE A 156 10.80 -9.95 2.84
CA ILE A 156 11.38 -8.69 3.29
C ILE A 156 10.55 -8.05 4.39
N LEU A 157 9.22 -8.22 4.33
CA LEU A 157 8.31 -7.63 5.30
C LEU A 157 7.13 -8.56 5.53
N THR A 158 6.80 -8.79 6.78
CA THR A 158 5.48 -9.29 7.22
C THR A 158 4.88 -8.24 8.14
N THR A 159 3.64 -7.84 7.87
CA THR A 159 2.92 -6.81 8.64
C THR A 159 1.40 -6.97 8.52
N GLN A 160 0.66 -6.03 9.09
CA GLN A 160 -0.79 -5.96 9.00
C GLN A 160 -1.21 -4.50 8.84
N LEU A 161 -2.29 -4.24 8.11
CA LEU A 161 -2.92 -2.93 8.00
C LEU A 161 -4.24 -2.96 8.74
N TYR A 162 -4.52 -1.92 9.50
CA TYR A 162 -5.73 -1.78 10.32
C TYR A 162 -6.57 -0.61 9.83
N ILE A 163 -7.88 -0.70 10.03
CA ILE A 163 -8.77 0.40 9.68
C ILE A 163 -8.65 1.50 10.73
N LYS A 164 -8.31 2.71 10.29
CA LYS A 164 -8.18 3.89 11.16
C LYS A 164 -9.50 4.15 11.90
N ASP A 165 -9.39 4.63 13.14
CA ASP A 165 -10.51 5.02 14.00
C ASP A 165 -11.50 3.90 14.37
N HIS A 166 -11.16 2.63 14.09
CA HIS A 166 -11.97 1.51 14.57
C HIS A 166 -11.85 1.35 16.09
N PRO A 167 -12.97 1.27 16.82
CA PRO A 167 -12.97 1.33 18.30
C PRO A 167 -12.18 0.18 18.96
N GLU A 168 -12.08 -0.97 18.32
CA GLU A 168 -11.32 -2.11 18.83
C GLU A 168 -9.81 -1.98 18.69
N ASN A 169 -9.30 -1.01 17.91
CA ASN A 169 -7.85 -0.78 17.74
C ASN A 169 -7.16 -0.57 19.10
N ASN A 170 -7.82 0.08 20.05
CA ASN A 170 -7.25 0.36 21.37
C ASN A 170 -7.09 -0.89 22.25
N ARG A 171 -7.69 -2.01 21.87
CA ARG A 171 -7.64 -3.29 22.60
C ARG A 171 -6.69 -4.31 21.95
N ASP A 172 -6.16 -4.02 20.76
CA ASP A 172 -5.25 -4.91 20.06
C ASP A 172 -3.82 -4.79 20.59
N GLY A 173 -3.29 -5.87 21.16
CA GLY A 173 -1.94 -5.88 21.73
C GLY A 173 -0.83 -5.71 20.69
N LEU A 174 -1.07 -6.07 19.41
CA LEU A 174 -0.09 -5.89 18.34
C LEU A 174 -0.05 -4.46 17.81
N LEU A 175 -1.18 -3.74 17.92
CA LEU A 175 -1.28 -2.34 17.51
C LEU A 175 -0.88 -1.39 18.66
N SER A 176 -0.72 -1.89 19.88
CA SER A 176 -0.40 -1.09 21.05
C SER A 176 0.93 -0.36 20.88
N LEU A 177 0.90 0.97 21.00
CA LEU A 177 2.09 1.83 20.95
C LEU A 177 3.10 1.56 22.07
N MET A 178 2.62 1.04 23.19
CA MET A 178 3.48 0.72 24.35
C MET A 178 4.39 -0.48 24.08
N LEU A 179 3.89 -1.47 23.35
CA LEU A 179 4.62 -2.71 23.07
C LEU A 179 5.41 -2.62 21.75
N TYR A 180 4.87 -1.90 20.75
CA TYR A 180 5.45 -1.85 19.40
C TYR A 180 5.48 -0.41 18.88
N PRO A 181 6.56 0.36 19.11
CA PRO A 181 6.68 1.72 18.63
C PRO A 181 6.45 1.86 17.12
N GLY A 182 5.67 2.86 16.73
CA GLY A 182 5.40 3.15 15.32
C GLY A 182 4.23 2.38 14.71
N GLN A 183 3.55 1.51 15.45
CA GLN A 183 2.41 0.72 14.94
C GLN A 183 1.23 1.59 14.46
N HIS A 184 1.07 2.82 14.97
CA HIS A 184 0.11 3.80 14.46
C HIS A 184 0.27 4.10 12.96
N LYS A 185 1.43 3.81 12.37
CA LYS A 185 1.69 3.94 10.93
C LYS A 185 1.01 2.86 10.10
N LEU A 186 0.49 1.81 10.73
CA LEU A 186 -0.22 0.72 10.04
C LEU A 186 -1.72 0.98 9.88
N LEU A 187 -2.18 2.16 10.28
CA LEU A 187 -3.58 2.58 10.14
C LEU A 187 -3.86 3.10 8.74
N ILE A 188 -4.91 2.59 8.10
CA ILE A 188 -5.39 3.08 6.80
C ILE A 188 -6.73 3.79 6.96
N GLU A 189 -6.85 4.96 6.36
CA GLU A 189 -8.11 5.69 6.23
C GLU A 189 -8.88 5.18 5.02
N LEU A 190 -10.15 4.86 5.20
CA LEU A 190 -11.04 4.43 4.13
C LEU A 190 -11.94 5.58 3.69
N LYS A 191 -12.04 5.80 2.37
CA LYS A 191 -12.89 6.82 1.74
C LYS A 191 -13.86 6.18 0.77
N ASP A 192 -15.07 6.71 0.66
CA ASP A 192 -16.01 6.27 -0.37
C ASP A 192 -15.43 6.45 -1.77
N ALA A 193 -15.59 5.46 -2.62
CA ALA A 193 -15.06 5.48 -3.96
C ALA A 193 -15.91 4.69 -4.96
N VAL A 194 -15.82 5.07 -6.22
CA VAL A 194 -16.19 4.22 -7.35
C VAL A 194 -14.93 3.45 -7.76
N ILE A 195 -14.91 2.16 -7.47
CA ILE A 195 -13.75 1.29 -7.73
C ILE A 195 -13.62 1.00 -9.23
N LYS A 196 -14.75 0.70 -9.87
CA LYS A 196 -14.92 0.57 -11.33
C LYS A 196 -16.38 0.83 -11.69
N PRO A 197 -16.73 1.01 -12.97
CA PRO A 197 -18.11 1.16 -13.39
C PRO A 197 -19.00 0.06 -12.81
N GLY A 198 -20.09 0.45 -12.12
CA GLY A 198 -21.00 -0.46 -11.43
C GLY A 198 -20.53 -1.00 -10.09
N LEU A 199 -19.33 -0.70 -9.62
CA LEU A 199 -18.79 -1.14 -8.32
C LEU A 199 -18.43 0.05 -7.44
N ARG A 200 -19.24 0.31 -6.43
CA ARG A 200 -18.95 1.27 -5.35
C ARG A 200 -18.40 0.53 -4.13
N GLY A 201 -17.65 1.23 -3.30
CA GLY A 201 -17.07 0.69 -2.07
C GLY A 201 -16.11 1.69 -1.46
N LYS A 202 -15.08 1.20 -0.78
CA LYS A 202 -14.06 2.00 -0.12
C LYS A 202 -12.74 2.00 -0.90
N LEU A 203 -11.98 3.07 -0.71
CA LEU A 203 -10.59 3.21 -1.15
C LEU A 203 -9.70 3.36 0.07
N GLY A 204 -8.72 2.48 0.20
CA GLY A 204 -7.61 2.59 1.12
C GLY A 204 -6.31 2.80 0.35
N ILE A 205 -5.48 3.77 0.79
CA ILE A 205 -4.17 4.02 0.17
C ILE A 205 -3.10 3.81 1.24
N TYR A 206 -2.10 2.98 0.92
CA TYR A 206 -0.98 2.74 1.82
C TYR A 206 0.32 2.54 1.03
N ASP A 207 1.37 3.26 1.41
CA ASP A 207 2.71 3.11 0.83
C ASP A 207 3.60 2.30 1.77
N PHE A 208 4.15 1.19 1.27
CA PHE A 208 5.11 0.38 2.02
C PHE A 208 6.53 0.92 1.84
N VAL A 209 7.26 1.04 2.94
CA VAL A 209 8.68 1.41 2.94
C VAL A 209 9.49 0.25 3.51
N LEU A 210 10.26 -0.40 2.66
CA LEU A 210 11.06 -1.57 3.04
C LEU A 210 12.37 -1.13 3.72
N SER A 211 12.78 -1.86 4.77
CA SER A 211 14.07 -1.63 5.42
C SER A 211 15.25 -1.99 4.49
N LYS A 212 16.44 -1.44 4.76
CA LYS A 212 17.64 -1.54 3.89
C LYS A 212 18.22 -2.95 3.68
N ASN A 213 17.72 -3.98 4.36
CA ASN A 213 18.33 -5.31 4.35
C ASN A 213 17.72 -6.27 3.32
N PHE A 214 17.68 -5.87 2.04
CA PHE A 214 17.24 -6.75 0.94
C PHE A 214 18.18 -6.72 -0.26
#